data_3cc465cd6d61afb3c533dcb71e412401
#
_entry.id   3cc465cd6d61afb3c533dcb71e412401
#
_cell.length_a   1.000
_cell.length_b   1.000
_cell.length_c   1.000
_cell.angle_alpha   90.00
_cell.angle_beta   90.00
_cell.angle_gamma   90.00
#
_symmetry.space_group_name_H-M   'P 1'
#
loop_
_entity.id
_entity.type
_entity.pdbx_description
1 polymer ?
#
loop_
_entity_poly.entity_id
_entity_poly.type
_entity_poly.pdbx_seq_one_letter_code
_entity_poly.pdbx_strand_id
1 'polypeptide(L)'
;MIIKEGERIDELQRNGYRIIQKTNGFCFGMDAVLLSGFASVKPGEKALDLGTGTGIIPILLEAKTEGSHFTGLEIQAEMAEMASRSVALNRLEDKVSIVQGDIKEVPTLFEKASFDVVTT
;
A
#
# COMPACT_ATOMS: atom_id res chain seq x y z
N MET A 1 -16.13 -7.45 12.45
CA MET A 1 -15.32 -8.36 11.66
C MET A 1 -14.39 -7.59 10.73
N ILE A 2 -13.11 -7.96 10.68
CA ILE A 2 -12.10 -7.23 9.89
C ILE A 2 -12.35 -7.39 8.39
N ILE A 3 -12.80 -8.56 7.96
CA ILE A 3 -13.06 -8.81 6.54
C ILE A 3 -14.56 -8.86 6.25
N LYS A 4 -14.90 -8.53 5.01
CA LYS A 4 -16.27 -8.54 4.50
C LYS A 4 -16.50 -9.76 3.64
N GLU A 5 -17.75 -10.03 3.32
CA GLU A 5 -18.11 -11.12 2.39
C GLU A 5 -17.36 -10.94 1.06
N GLY A 6 -16.83 -12.02 0.52
CA GLY A 6 -16.06 -12.00 -0.71
C GLY A 6 -14.61 -11.55 -0.54
N GLU A 7 -14.15 -11.38 0.68
CA GLU A 7 -12.77 -11.05 0.98
C GLU A 7 -12.07 -12.20 1.71
N ARG A 8 -10.75 -12.19 1.67
CA ARG A 8 -9.93 -13.13 2.42
C ARG A 8 -8.67 -12.44 2.92
N ILE A 9 -8.01 -13.06 3.89
CA ILE A 9 -6.72 -12.59 4.40
C ILE A 9 -5.63 -13.53 3.92
N ASP A 10 -4.60 -12.98 3.28
CA ASP A 10 -3.43 -13.74 2.83
C ASP A 10 -2.18 -13.24 3.55
N GLU A 11 -1.26 -14.14 3.87
CA GLU A 11 0.02 -13.78 4.46
C GLU A 11 1.00 -13.35 3.37
N LEU A 12 1.80 -12.32 3.68
CA LEU A 12 2.85 -11.84 2.78
C LEU A 12 4.19 -12.54 3.01
N GLN A 13 4.28 -13.37 4.04
CA GLN A 13 5.49 -14.10 4.43
C GLN A 13 6.68 -13.17 4.69
N ARG A 14 6.38 -11.98 5.23
CA ARG A 14 7.37 -10.99 5.62
C ARG A 14 6.88 -10.29 6.88
N ASN A 15 7.63 -10.38 7.97
CA ASN A 15 7.30 -9.75 9.25
C ASN A 15 5.93 -10.16 9.83
N GLY A 16 5.37 -11.28 9.38
CA GLY A 16 4.02 -11.69 9.78
C GLY A 16 2.91 -10.82 9.22
N TYR A 17 3.20 -9.98 8.24
CA TYR A 17 2.21 -9.08 7.64
C TYR A 17 1.21 -9.85 6.80
N ARG A 18 -0.03 -9.34 6.79
CA ARG A 18 -1.16 -9.94 6.07
C ARG A 18 -1.86 -8.88 5.24
N ILE A 19 -2.53 -9.31 4.18
CA ILE A 19 -3.26 -8.43 3.28
C ILE A 19 -4.67 -8.93 3.06
N ILE A 20 -5.63 -8.02 2.96
CA ILE A 20 -7.02 -8.34 2.66
C ILE A 20 -7.22 -8.21 1.15
N GLN A 21 -7.79 -9.23 0.51
CA GLN A 21 -8.03 -9.27 -0.92
C GLN A 21 -9.42 -9.81 -1.24
N LYS A 22 -9.91 -9.52 -2.44
CA LYS A 22 -11.14 -10.12 -2.95
C LYS A 22 -10.89 -11.57 -3.32
N THR A 23 -11.81 -12.47 -2.95
CA THR A 23 -11.68 -13.89 -3.27
C THR A 23 -11.89 -14.19 -4.76
N ASN A 24 -12.69 -13.35 -5.43
CA ASN A 24 -13.01 -13.51 -6.86
C ASN A 24 -12.48 -12.37 -7.71
N GLY A 25 -11.66 -11.50 -7.13
CA GLY A 25 -11.09 -10.37 -7.84
C GLY A 25 -9.64 -10.62 -8.21
N PHE A 26 -9.00 -9.56 -8.67
CA PHE A 26 -7.56 -9.59 -8.94
C PHE A 26 -6.81 -9.68 -7.61
N CYS A 27 -5.94 -10.67 -7.48
CA CYS A 27 -5.09 -10.83 -6.31
C CYS A 27 -3.67 -10.38 -6.67
N PHE A 28 -2.88 -10.02 -5.65
CA PHE A 28 -1.49 -9.72 -5.92
C PHE A 28 -0.79 -10.94 -6.49
N GLY A 29 0.14 -10.71 -7.39
CA GLY A 29 0.91 -11.77 -8.00
C GLY A 29 2.39 -11.58 -7.78
N MET A 30 3.16 -12.39 -8.47
CA MET A 30 4.61 -12.33 -8.43
C MET A 30 5.13 -10.94 -8.79
N ASP A 31 4.44 -10.24 -9.70
CA ASP A 31 4.87 -8.92 -10.18
C ASP A 31 4.92 -7.88 -9.05
N ALA A 32 3.91 -7.87 -8.17
CA ALA A 32 3.90 -6.92 -7.06
C ALA A 32 5.04 -7.22 -6.07
N VAL A 33 5.29 -8.49 -5.79
CA VAL A 33 6.37 -8.90 -4.90
C VAL A 33 7.73 -8.53 -5.50
N LEU A 34 7.91 -8.78 -6.81
CA LEU A 34 9.14 -8.43 -7.52
C LEU A 34 9.36 -6.92 -7.53
N LEU A 35 8.31 -6.15 -7.83
CA LEU A 35 8.41 -4.69 -7.86
C LEU A 35 8.86 -4.15 -6.50
N SER A 36 8.26 -4.65 -5.41
CA SER A 36 8.64 -4.22 -4.08
C SER A 36 10.09 -4.59 -3.74
N GLY A 37 10.61 -5.69 -4.31
CA GLY A 37 11.98 -6.11 -4.12
C GLY A 37 12.99 -5.24 -4.87
N PHE A 38 12.58 -4.64 -5.99
CA PHE A 38 13.43 -3.75 -6.78
C PHE A 38 13.33 -2.28 -6.39
N ALA A 39 12.24 -1.90 -5.73
CA ALA A 39 12.10 -0.52 -5.28
C ALA A 39 13.13 -0.23 -4.18
N SER A 40 13.80 0.92 -4.28
CA SER A 40 14.81 1.31 -3.32
C SER A 40 14.33 2.53 -2.54
N VAL A 41 14.12 2.35 -1.25
CA VAL A 41 13.75 3.45 -0.33
C VAL A 41 14.83 3.50 0.74
N LYS A 42 15.52 4.62 0.79
CA LYS A 42 16.62 4.80 1.75
C LYS A 42 16.07 5.21 3.12
N PRO A 43 16.87 5.03 4.20
CA PRO A 43 16.42 5.43 5.53
C PRO A 43 15.94 6.88 5.56
N GLY A 44 14.79 7.10 6.17
CA GLY A 44 14.19 8.43 6.30
C GLY A 44 13.42 8.93 5.09
N GLU A 45 13.51 8.26 3.95
CA GLU A 45 12.79 8.67 2.74
C GLU A 45 11.29 8.35 2.82
N LYS A 46 10.50 9.06 2.03
CA LYS A 46 9.06 8.87 1.90
C LYS A 46 8.72 8.35 0.52
N ALA A 47 7.84 7.36 0.44
CA ALA A 47 7.44 6.73 -0.81
C ALA A 47 5.95 6.91 -1.08
N LEU A 48 5.60 7.03 -2.36
CA LEU A 48 4.22 7.09 -2.83
C LEU A 48 4.01 6.01 -3.89
N ASP A 49 2.96 5.20 -3.70
CA ASP A 49 2.56 4.19 -4.68
C ASP A 49 1.27 4.63 -5.37
N LEU A 50 1.33 4.84 -6.68
CA LEU A 50 0.18 5.28 -7.48
C LEU A 50 -0.61 4.06 -7.95
N GLY A 51 -1.92 4.06 -7.69
CA GLY A 51 -2.77 2.91 -8.01
C GLY A 51 -2.51 1.73 -7.09
N THR A 52 -2.49 1.98 -5.81
CA THR A 52 -1.99 1.01 -4.81
C THR A 52 -2.87 -0.25 -4.65
N GLY A 53 -4.13 -0.21 -5.10
CA GLY A 53 -5.03 -1.36 -5.01
C GLY A 53 -5.21 -1.85 -3.59
N THR A 54 -4.74 -3.07 -3.32
CA THR A 54 -4.86 -3.69 -2.00
C THR A 54 -3.91 -3.11 -0.96
N GLY A 55 -3.00 -2.22 -1.36
CA GLY A 55 -2.00 -1.64 -0.47
C GLY A 55 -0.77 -2.51 -0.29
N ILE A 56 -0.60 -3.53 -1.13
CA ILE A 56 0.50 -4.49 -0.95
C ILE A 56 1.88 -3.83 -1.09
N ILE A 57 2.05 -2.90 -2.04
CA ILE A 57 3.36 -2.28 -2.27
C ILE A 57 3.81 -1.44 -1.07
N PRO A 58 3.02 -0.47 -0.56
CA PRO A 58 3.46 0.29 0.61
C PRO A 58 3.67 -0.58 1.85
N ILE A 59 2.85 -1.62 2.05
CA ILE A 59 3.02 -2.53 3.19
C ILE A 59 4.32 -3.33 3.06
N LEU A 60 4.63 -3.86 1.87
CA LEU A 60 5.88 -4.59 1.64
C LEU A 60 7.10 -3.67 1.71
N LEU A 61 7.00 -2.45 1.21
CA LEU A 61 8.11 -1.50 1.32
C LEU A 61 8.41 -1.15 2.77
N GLU A 62 7.38 -1.01 3.60
CA GLU A 62 7.58 -0.79 5.02
C GLU A 62 8.33 -1.98 5.65
N ALA A 63 7.97 -3.20 5.26
CA ALA A 63 8.61 -4.40 5.78
C ALA A 63 10.06 -4.56 5.33
N LYS A 64 10.39 -4.09 4.11
CA LYS A 64 11.68 -4.36 3.47
C LYS A 64 12.67 -3.20 3.56
N THR A 65 12.24 -2.00 3.93
CA THR A 65 13.09 -0.81 3.89
C THR A 65 13.01 -0.05 5.21
N GLU A 66 13.87 0.96 5.36
CA GLU A 66 13.90 1.83 6.53
C GLU A 66 13.34 3.22 6.20
N GLY A 67 12.48 3.33 5.19
CA GLY A 67 11.80 4.57 4.87
C GLY A 67 10.96 5.08 6.03
N SER A 68 10.69 6.38 6.07
CA SER A 68 9.98 7.00 7.19
C SER A 68 8.46 6.90 7.05
N HIS A 69 7.94 6.94 5.83
CA HIS A 69 6.51 6.87 5.59
C HIS A 69 6.22 6.38 4.18
N PHE A 70 5.12 5.63 4.04
CA PHE A 70 4.70 5.01 2.78
C PHE A 70 3.23 5.35 2.54
N THR A 71 2.92 5.95 1.40
CA THR A 71 1.57 6.36 1.05
C THR A 71 1.12 5.61 -0.19
N GLY A 72 -0.10 5.07 -0.16
CA GLY A 72 -0.73 4.48 -1.33
C GLY A 72 -1.90 5.36 -1.79
N LEU A 73 -1.97 5.67 -3.07
CA LEU A 73 -3.07 6.41 -3.67
C LEU A 73 -3.92 5.46 -4.50
N GLU A 74 -5.23 5.47 -4.26
CA GLU A 74 -6.15 4.58 -4.96
C GLU A 74 -7.44 5.33 -5.29
N ILE A 75 -7.83 5.29 -6.57
CA ILE A 75 -9.03 6.00 -7.03
C ILE A 75 -10.34 5.30 -6.60
N GLN A 76 -10.32 3.96 -6.52
CA GLN A 76 -11.53 3.20 -6.19
C GLN A 76 -11.75 3.20 -4.68
N ALA A 77 -12.88 3.78 -4.26
CA ALA A 77 -13.20 3.90 -2.83
C ALA A 77 -13.19 2.55 -2.12
N GLU A 78 -13.75 1.51 -2.74
CA GLU A 78 -13.81 0.17 -2.16
C GLU A 78 -12.41 -0.41 -1.93
N MET A 79 -11.53 -0.26 -2.91
CA MET A 79 -10.16 -0.75 -2.81
C MET A 79 -9.35 0.04 -1.78
N ALA A 80 -9.51 1.36 -1.76
CA ALA A 80 -8.83 2.21 -0.79
C ALA A 80 -9.24 1.87 0.65
N GLU A 81 -10.53 1.60 0.87
CA GLU A 81 -11.05 1.22 2.18
C GLU A 81 -10.48 -0.15 2.60
N MET A 82 -10.45 -1.10 1.67
CA MET A 82 -9.88 -2.43 1.94
C MET A 82 -8.38 -2.34 2.25
N ALA A 83 -7.64 -1.53 1.51
CA ALA A 83 -6.22 -1.30 1.75
C ALA A 83 -5.99 -0.67 3.14
N SER A 84 -6.84 0.27 3.54
CA SER A 84 -6.76 0.88 4.87
C SER A 84 -6.98 -0.14 5.98
N ARG A 85 -7.89 -1.09 5.77
CA ARG A 85 -8.10 -2.17 6.74
C ARG A 85 -6.87 -3.09 6.83
N SER A 86 -6.18 -3.33 5.71
CA SER A 86 -4.93 -4.10 5.74
C SER A 86 -3.85 -3.38 6.52
N VAL A 87 -3.74 -2.07 6.39
CA VAL A 87 -2.81 -1.26 7.18
C VAL A 87 -3.12 -1.41 8.69
N ALA A 88 -4.39 -1.29 9.06
CA ALA A 88 -4.80 -1.44 10.45
C ALA A 88 -4.57 -2.86 10.98
N LEU A 89 -4.82 -3.86 10.13
CA LEU A 89 -4.60 -5.26 10.49
C LEU A 89 -3.15 -5.53 10.89
N ASN A 90 -2.21 -4.86 10.24
CA ASN A 90 -0.78 -5.00 10.50
C ASN A 90 -0.24 -3.95 11.49
N ARG A 91 -1.11 -3.10 12.04
CA ARG A 91 -0.75 -2.04 12.99
C ARG A 91 0.28 -1.07 12.43
N LEU A 92 0.07 -0.66 11.18
CA LEU A 92 1.00 0.21 10.46
C LEU A 92 0.47 1.62 10.23
N GLU A 93 -0.58 2.04 10.96
CA GLU A 93 -1.24 3.33 10.72
C GLU A 93 -0.29 4.51 10.86
N ASP A 94 0.76 4.38 11.67
CA ASP A 94 1.74 5.45 11.86
C ASP A 94 2.73 5.57 10.70
N LYS A 95 2.88 4.52 9.90
CA LYS A 95 3.90 4.47 8.85
C LYS A 95 3.34 4.34 7.45
N VAL A 96 2.11 3.85 7.31
CA VAL A 96 1.48 3.63 6.01
C VAL A 96 0.14 4.35 5.98
N SER A 97 -0.07 5.19 4.98
CA SER A 97 -1.32 5.91 4.77
C SER A 97 -1.92 5.53 3.42
N ILE A 98 -3.23 5.32 3.39
CA ILE A 98 -3.95 5.08 2.14
C ILE A 98 -4.83 6.29 1.90
N VAL A 99 -4.69 6.89 0.71
CA VAL A 99 -5.45 8.07 0.31
C VAL A 99 -6.32 7.70 -0.89
N GLN A 100 -7.61 7.98 -0.81
CA GLN A 100 -8.48 7.82 -1.98
C GLN A 100 -8.37 9.07 -2.86
N GLY A 101 -8.07 8.86 -4.13
CA GLY A 101 -8.00 9.98 -5.08
C GLY A 101 -7.49 9.54 -6.43
N ASP A 102 -7.57 10.46 -7.38
CA ASP A 102 -7.10 10.27 -8.75
C ASP A 102 -5.65 10.76 -8.87
N ILE A 103 -4.86 10.09 -9.70
CA ILE A 103 -3.48 10.52 -10.01
C ILE A 103 -3.46 11.98 -10.46
N LYS A 104 -4.49 12.43 -11.18
CA LYS A 104 -4.61 13.82 -11.63
C LYS A 104 -4.69 14.82 -10.48
N GLU A 105 -5.10 14.37 -9.30
CA GLU A 105 -5.26 15.21 -8.12
C GLU A 105 -4.01 15.30 -7.25
N VAL A 106 -2.94 14.61 -7.62
CA VAL A 106 -1.71 14.56 -6.83
C VAL A 106 -1.21 15.96 -6.44
N PRO A 107 -1.17 16.95 -7.35
CA PRO A 107 -0.71 18.29 -6.98
C PRO A 107 -1.59 18.98 -5.93
N THR A 108 -2.87 18.57 -5.82
CA THR A 108 -3.81 19.11 -4.84
C THR A 108 -3.76 18.34 -3.53
N LEU A 109 -3.60 17.02 -3.61
CA LEU A 109 -3.61 16.13 -2.45
C LEU A 109 -2.32 16.18 -1.63
N PHE A 110 -1.19 16.43 -2.28
CA PHE A 110 0.12 16.37 -1.65
C PHE A 110 0.92 17.62 -1.95
N GLU A 111 1.76 18.01 -0.99
CA GLU A 111 2.68 19.10 -1.18
C GLU A 111 3.75 18.72 -2.22
N LYS A 112 4.23 19.72 -2.93
CA LYS A 112 5.30 19.53 -3.91
C LYS A 112 6.52 18.94 -3.21
N ALA A 113 7.13 17.94 -3.85
CA ALA A 113 8.33 17.26 -3.36
C ALA A 113 8.18 16.60 -1.98
N SER A 114 6.94 16.19 -1.63
CA SER A 114 6.71 15.48 -0.36
C SER A 114 7.14 14.02 -0.39
N PHE A 115 7.50 13.48 -1.57
CA PHE A 115 7.93 12.09 -1.71
C PHE A 115 9.28 12.00 -2.41
N ASP A 116 10.10 11.07 -1.94
CA ASP A 116 11.43 10.80 -2.51
C ASP A 116 11.38 9.69 -3.56
N VAL A 117 10.45 8.75 -3.41
CA VAL A 117 10.30 7.58 -4.29
C VAL A 117 8.84 7.47 -4.71
N VAL A 118 8.59 7.24 -6.00
CA VAL A 118 7.25 7.02 -6.53
C VAL A 118 7.23 5.71 -7.31
N THR A 119 6.27 4.83 -6.99
CA THR A 119 6.04 3.58 -7.72
C THR A 119 4.68 3.61 -8.41
N THR A 120 4.52 2.85 -9.47
CA THR A 120 3.25 2.77 -10.20
C THR A 120 2.90 1.32 -10.53
#